data_532d5008841f4e02d41a586d20e97d86
#
_entry.id   532d5008841f4e02d41a586d20e97d86
#
_cell.length_a   1.000
_cell.length_b   1.000
_cell.length_c   1.000
_cell.angle_alpha   90.00
_cell.angle_beta   90.00
_cell.angle_gamma   90.00
#
_symmetry.space_group_name_H-M   'P 1'
#
loop_
_entity.id
_entity.type
_entity.pdbx_description
1 polymer ?
#
loop_
_entity_poly.entity_id
_entity_poly.type
_entity_poly.pdbx_seq_one_letter_code
_entity_poly.pdbx_strand_id
1 'polypeptide(L)'
;ATPESSGSYGFVRLEGDLLRTEVAGMSLTTGVYGAAGHSSVDVKDDDGSRAGTVRDDAGSLGGYLNLTHTSSGLWADIVAQGTRHSMKASSDNNDFRARGWGWLGSLETGLPFSITDNLMLEPQLHYTWQGL
;
A
#
# COMPACT_ATOMS: atom_id res chain seq x y z
N ALA A 1 -26.57 23.45 -2.42
CA ALA A 1 -26.07 22.92 -3.67
C ALA A 1 -24.68 22.34 -3.47
N THR A 2 -24.42 21.19 -4.04
CA THR A 2 -23.18 20.44 -3.85
C THR A 2 -22.24 20.60 -5.06
N PRO A 3 -20.94 20.84 -4.83
CA PRO A 3 -19.98 20.86 -5.94
C PRO A 3 -19.85 19.48 -6.58
N GLU A 4 -19.67 19.47 -7.88
CA GLU A 4 -19.41 18.23 -8.62
C GLU A 4 -17.91 17.97 -8.68
N SER A 5 -17.54 16.72 -8.56
CA SER A 5 -16.16 16.29 -8.74
C SER A 5 -16.08 15.17 -9.75
N SER A 6 -15.04 15.20 -10.55
CA SER A 6 -14.70 14.12 -11.47
C SER A 6 -13.19 13.90 -11.39
N GLY A 7 -12.77 12.66 -11.55
CA GLY A 7 -11.38 12.36 -11.42
C GLY A 7 -10.97 11.11 -12.15
N SER A 8 -9.66 10.94 -12.26
CA SER A 8 -9.03 9.76 -12.80
C SER A 8 -7.93 9.29 -11.85
N TYR A 9 -7.69 7.99 -11.87
CA TYR A 9 -6.68 7.34 -11.05
C TYR A 9 -5.97 6.26 -11.85
N GLY A 10 -4.67 6.26 -11.78
CA GLY A 10 -3.84 5.24 -12.42
C GLY A 10 -2.76 4.76 -11.47
N PHE A 11 -2.44 3.48 -11.56
CA PHE A 11 -1.50 2.85 -10.63
C PHE A 11 -0.74 1.73 -11.33
N VAL A 12 0.58 1.68 -11.10
CA VAL A 12 1.47 0.62 -11.60
C VAL A 12 2.32 0.12 -10.45
N ARG A 13 2.42 -1.19 -10.32
CA ARG A 13 3.25 -1.85 -9.31
C ARG A 13 4.09 -2.94 -9.96
N LEU A 14 5.37 -2.97 -9.61
CA LEU A 14 6.30 -4.04 -9.99
C LEU A 14 6.92 -4.62 -8.73
N GLU A 15 7.00 -5.94 -8.67
CA GLU A 15 7.61 -6.63 -7.53
C GLU A 15 8.44 -7.81 -8.01
N GLY A 16 9.45 -8.17 -7.23
CA GLY A 16 10.28 -9.31 -7.52
C GLY A 16 10.90 -9.91 -6.27
N ASP A 17 10.92 -11.23 -6.22
CA ASP A 17 11.61 -11.96 -5.17
C ASP A 17 13.11 -11.93 -5.41
N LEU A 18 13.88 -11.60 -4.39
CA LEU A 18 15.33 -11.57 -4.45
C LEU A 18 15.96 -12.84 -3.93
N LEU A 19 15.33 -13.49 -2.96
CA LEU A 19 15.86 -14.67 -2.30
C LEU A 19 14.73 -15.57 -1.85
N ARG A 20 14.87 -16.86 -2.12
CA ARG A 20 14.05 -17.93 -1.56
C ARG A 20 14.99 -19.00 -1.00
N THR A 21 14.80 -19.33 0.26
CA THR A 21 15.65 -20.34 0.90
C THR A 21 14.92 -21.03 2.05
N GLU A 22 15.44 -22.17 2.44
CA GLU A 22 15.00 -22.86 3.65
C GLU A 22 16.19 -22.98 4.61
N VAL A 23 15.96 -22.62 5.86
CA VAL A 23 16.97 -22.69 6.92
C VAL A 23 16.30 -23.18 8.19
N ALA A 24 16.80 -24.28 8.76
CA ALA A 24 16.36 -24.81 10.06
C ALA A 24 14.83 -25.02 10.16
N GLY A 25 14.21 -25.57 9.12
CA GLY A 25 12.76 -25.80 9.09
C GLY A 25 11.93 -24.57 8.83
N MET A 26 12.55 -23.47 8.45
CA MET A 26 11.89 -22.23 8.06
C MET A 26 12.06 -21.99 6.57
N SER A 27 10.97 -21.68 5.89
CA SER A 27 10.99 -21.20 4.52
C SER A 27 10.99 -19.66 4.53
N LEU A 28 11.94 -19.09 3.82
CA LEU A 28 12.15 -17.64 3.78
C LEU A 28 12.04 -17.16 2.34
N THR A 29 11.23 -16.13 2.12
CA THR A 29 11.19 -15.41 0.85
C THR A 29 11.30 -13.93 1.15
N THR A 30 12.21 -13.25 0.46
CA THR A 30 12.33 -11.80 0.57
C THR A 30 12.39 -11.18 -0.82
N GLY A 31 11.88 -9.98 -0.93
CA GLY A 31 11.86 -9.28 -2.20
C GLY A 31 11.65 -7.80 -2.02
N VAL A 32 11.59 -7.11 -3.15
CA VAL A 32 11.39 -5.67 -3.23
C VAL A 32 10.26 -5.36 -4.20
N TYR A 33 9.66 -4.20 -4.02
CA TYR A 33 8.66 -3.69 -4.96
C TYR A 33 8.78 -2.18 -5.11
N GLY A 34 8.31 -1.71 -6.25
CA GLY A 34 8.13 -0.30 -6.52
C GLY A 34 6.73 -0.07 -7.06
N ALA A 35 6.17 1.06 -6.77
CA ALA A 35 4.86 1.44 -7.24
C ALA A 35 4.82 2.92 -7.57
N ALA A 36 4.01 3.28 -8.55
CA ALA A 36 3.77 4.68 -8.90
C ALA A 36 2.29 4.85 -9.21
N GLY A 37 1.74 5.93 -8.71
CA GLY A 37 0.35 6.26 -8.90
C GLY A 37 0.17 7.72 -9.24
N HIS A 38 -0.88 8.00 -10.00
CA HIS A 38 -1.28 9.35 -10.37
C HIS A 38 -2.77 9.49 -10.21
N SER A 39 -3.21 10.56 -9.59
CA SER A 39 -4.62 10.91 -9.50
C SER A 39 -4.82 12.36 -9.86
N SER A 40 -5.98 12.64 -10.45
CA SER A 40 -6.38 14.00 -10.84
C SER A 40 -7.87 14.15 -10.57
N VAL A 41 -8.22 15.18 -9.84
CA VAL A 41 -9.60 15.49 -9.48
C VAL A 41 -9.91 16.93 -9.86
N ASP A 42 -10.96 17.09 -10.65
CA ASP A 42 -11.52 18.42 -10.97
C ASP A 42 -12.75 18.65 -10.09
N VAL A 43 -12.79 19.80 -9.46
CA VAL A 43 -13.94 20.23 -8.64
C VAL A 43 -14.62 21.37 -9.37
N LYS A 44 -15.95 21.24 -9.55
CA LYS A 44 -16.79 22.25 -10.22
C LYS A 44 -17.83 22.79 -9.26
N ASP A 45 -18.14 24.07 -9.42
CA ASP A 45 -19.25 24.69 -8.71
C ASP A 45 -20.60 24.31 -9.32
N ASP A 46 -21.69 24.67 -8.62
CA ASP A 46 -23.07 24.36 -9.02
C ASP A 46 -23.46 24.95 -10.37
N ASP A 47 -22.87 26.06 -10.77
CA ASP A 47 -23.12 26.70 -12.04
C ASP A 47 -22.31 26.07 -13.20
N GLY A 48 -21.57 24.98 -12.93
CA GLY A 48 -20.74 24.32 -13.90
C GLY A 48 -19.37 24.94 -14.11
N SER A 49 -19.04 26.02 -13.40
CA SER A 49 -17.71 26.61 -13.49
C SER A 49 -16.71 25.77 -12.70
N ARG A 50 -15.48 25.78 -13.15
CA ARG A 50 -14.39 25.00 -12.56
C ARG A 50 -13.85 25.70 -11.32
N ALA A 51 -14.00 25.09 -10.17
CA ALA A 51 -13.46 25.62 -8.91
C ALA A 51 -11.97 25.33 -8.74
N GLY A 52 -11.49 24.20 -9.25
CA GLY A 52 -10.07 23.88 -9.20
C GLY A 52 -9.74 22.47 -9.62
N THR A 53 -8.46 22.19 -9.73
CA THR A 53 -7.92 20.85 -10.04
C THR A 53 -6.90 20.47 -8.98
N VAL A 54 -6.98 19.24 -8.49
CA VAL A 54 -6.00 18.64 -7.60
C VAL A 54 -5.34 17.46 -8.30
N ARG A 55 -4.02 17.47 -8.34
CA ARG A 55 -3.23 16.36 -8.88
C ARG A 55 -2.30 15.83 -7.81
N ASP A 56 -2.21 14.52 -7.72
CA ASP A 56 -1.32 13.82 -6.80
C ASP A 56 -0.53 12.77 -7.56
N ASP A 57 0.79 12.86 -7.46
CA ASP A 57 1.73 11.86 -7.96
C ASP A 57 2.42 11.22 -6.76
N ALA A 58 2.37 9.91 -6.69
CA ALA A 58 2.97 9.16 -5.60
C ALA A 58 3.89 8.08 -6.14
N GLY A 59 5.02 7.90 -5.48
CA GLY A 59 5.94 6.82 -5.75
C GLY A 59 6.32 6.13 -4.46
N SER A 60 6.37 4.80 -4.50
CA SER A 60 6.67 3.97 -3.33
C SER A 60 7.78 3.00 -3.66
N LEU A 61 8.65 2.76 -2.67
CA LEU A 61 9.60 1.67 -2.67
C LEU A 61 9.43 0.89 -1.39
N GLY A 62 9.43 -0.43 -1.51
CA GLY A 62 9.25 -1.28 -0.36
C GLY A 62 9.98 -2.59 -0.47
N GLY A 63 10.02 -3.28 0.65
CA GLY A 63 10.54 -4.63 0.74
C GLY A 63 9.62 -5.49 1.57
N TYR A 64 9.70 -6.78 1.34
CA TYR A 64 8.90 -7.76 2.08
C TYR A 64 9.72 -8.97 2.47
N LEU A 65 9.26 -9.60 3.54
CA LEU A 65 9.85 -10.83 4.08
C LEU A 65 8.71 -11.75 4.46
N ASN A 66 8.73 -12.97 3.90
CA ASN A 66 7.77 -14.02 4.23
C ASN A 66 8.52 -15.14 4.93
N LEU A 67 8.03 -15.55 6.08
CA LEU A 67 8.55 -16.66 6.85
C LEU A 67 7.46 -17.69 7.05
N THR A 68 7.78 -18.97 6.87
CA THR A 68 6.87 -20.06 7.16
C THR A 68 7.62 -21.18 7.88
N HIS A 69 7.12 -21.57 9.04
CA HIS A 69 7.62 -22.74 9.75
C HIS A 69 6.95 -23.97 9.13
N THR A 70 7.75 -24.81 8.48
CA THR A 70 7.22 -25.87 7.61
C THR A 70 6.47 -26.96 8.36
N SER A 71 6.86 -27.27 9.60
CA SER A 71 6.20 -28.32 10.38
C SER A 71 4.90 -27.87 11.03
N SER A 72 4.80 -26.64 11.50
CA SER A 72 3.60 -26.15 12.16
C SER A 72 2.68 -25.34 11.25
N GLY A 73 3.20 -24.82 10.14
CA GLY A 73 2.47 -23.91 9.28
C GLY A 73 2.42 -22.46 9.78
N LEU A 74 3.03 -22.16 10.92
CA LEU A 74 3.14 -20.78 11.41
C LEU A 74 3.83 -19.92 10.36
N TRP A 75 3.22 -18.81 10.02
CA TRP A 75 3.78 -17.91 9.01
C TRP A 75 3.77 -16.47 9.49
N ALA A 76 4.66 -15.67 8.92
CA ALA A 76 4.73 -14.24 9.18
C ALA A 76 5.10 -13.52 7.88
N ASP A 77 4.41 -12.42 7.62
CA ASP A 77 4.70 -11.51 6.52
C ASP A 77 5.05 -10.15 7.09
N ILE A 78 6.19 -9.64 6.67
CA ILE A 78 6.68 -8.32 7.10
C ILE A 78 6.86 -7.48 5.84
N VAL A 79 6.31 -6.26 5.86
CA VAL A 79 6.41 -5.31 4.76
C VAL A 79 6.85 -3.97 5.31
N ALA A 80 7.78 -3.34 4.61
CA ALA A 80 8.20 -1.98 4.91
C ALA A 80 8.22 -1.17 3.62
N GLN A 81 7.71 0.05 3.66
CA GLN A 81 7.53 0.89 2.49
C GLN A 81 7.75 2.35 2.83
N GLY A 82 8.44 3.05 1.92
CA GLY A 82 8.49 4.50 1.92
C GLY A 82 7.74 5.04 0.70
N THR A 83 7.00 6.12 0.88
CA THR A 83 6.21 6.74 -0.18
C THR A 83 6.49 8.22 -0.24
N ARG A 84 6.71 8.72 -1.44
CA ARG A 84 6.85 10.14 -1.71
C ARG A 84 5.61 10.63 -2.46
N HIS A 85 5.01 11.69 -1.95
CA HIS A 85 3.87 12.36 -2.56
C HIS A 85 4.27 13.72 -3.09
N SER A 86 3.76 14.06 -4.27
CA SER A 86 3.86 15.39 -4.85
C SER A 86 2.46 15.81 -5.26
N MET A 87 1.91 16.81 -4.58
CA MET A 87 0.57 17.32 -4.83
C MET A 87 0.64 18.69 -5.47
N LYS A 88 -0.23 18.90 -6.45
CA LYS A 88 -0.47 20.21 -7.05
C LYS A 88 -1.95 20.52 -6.99
N ALA A 89 -2.30 21.66 -6.46
CA ALA A 89 -3.64 22.19 -6.50
C ALA A 89 -3.63 23.50 -7.26
N SER A 90 -4.50 23.67 -8.23
CA SER A 90 -4.62 24.90 -8.98
C SER A 90 -6.06 25.38 -8.99
N SER A 91 -6.25 26.66 -8.80
CA SER A 91 -7.53 27.35 -8.93
C SER A 91 -7.34 28.58 -9.81
N ASP A 92 -8.43 29.28 -10.14
CA ASP A 92 -8.38 30.43 -11.04
C ASP A 92 -7.42 31.52 -10.56
N ASN A 93 -7.17 31.60 -9.25
CA ASN A 93 -6.37 32.66 -8.67
C ASN A 93 -5.08 32.22 -7.99
N ASN A 94 -4.92 30.92 -7.69
CA ASN A 94 -3.78 30.44 -6.92
C ASN A 94 -3.36 29.05 -7.33
N ASP A 95 -2.07 28.82 -7.38
CA ASP A 95 -1.46 27.51 -7.52
C ASP A 95 -0.77 27.13 -6.22
N PHE A 96 -0.93 25.89 -5.81
CA PHE A 96 -0.35 25.38 -4.58
C PHE A 96 0.37 24.06 -4.87
N ARG A 97 1.55 23.89 -4.27
CA ARG A 97 2.33 22.66 -4.35
C ARG A 97 2.73 22.20 -2.97
N ALA A 98 2.61 20.91 -2.75
CA ALA A 98 3.06 20.28 -1.52
C ALA A 98 3.82 18.99 -1.84
N ARG A 99 4.84 18.69 -1.06
CA ARG A 99 5.61 17.46 -1.13
C ARG A 99 5.65 16.85 0.25
N GLY A 100 5.57 15.53 0.31
CA GLY A 100 5.61 14.82 1.57
C GLY A 100 6.20 13.44 1.43
N TRP A 101 6.72 12.93 2.53
CA TRP A 101 7.17 11.54 2.66
C TRP A 101 6.32 10.85 3.68
N GLY A 102 5.99 9.61 3.39
CA GLY A 102 5.33 8.73 4.33
C GLY A 102 6.08 7.42 4.43
N TRP A 103 5.85 6.72 5.51
CA TRP A 103 6.36 5.36 5.68
C TRP A 103 5.26 4.46 6.22
N LEU A 104 5.39 3.18 5.91
CA LEU A 104 4.46 2.15 6.36
C LEU A 104 5.24 0.89 6.65
N GLY A 105 4.93 0.29 7.77
CA GLY A 105 5.40 -1.05 8.10
C GLY A 105 4.23 -1.90 8.50
N SER A 106 4.22 -3.16 8.12
CA SER A 106 3.18 -4.10 8.51
C SER A 106 3.76 -5.44 8.90
N LEU A 107 3.11 -6.05 9.87
CA LEU A 107 3.37 -7.40 10.30
C LEU A 107 2.05 -8.16 10.27
N GLU A 108 2.04 -9.28 9.57
CA GLU A 108 0.91 -10.19 9.56
C GLU A 108 1.43 -11.57 9.91
N THR A 109 0.73 -12.28 10.78
CA THR A 109 1.10 -13.62 11.17
C THR A 109 -0.14 -14.47 11.35
N GLY A 110 -0.01 -15.76 11.12
CA GLY A 110 -1.11 -16.70 11.25
C GLY A 110 -0.60 -18.09 11.61
N LEU A 111 -1.46 -18.86 12.24
CA LEU A 111 -1.18 -20.24 12.59
C LEU A 111 -2.37 -21.13 12.19
N PRO A 112 -2.27 -21.87 11.08
CA PRO A 112 -3.33 -22.80 10.72
C PRO A 112 -3.25 -24.04 11.59
N PHE A 113 -4.41 -24.52 12.06
CA PHE A 113 -4.49 -25.82 12.74
C PHE A 113 -5.83 -26.48 12.48
N SER A 114 -5.81 -27.81 12.47
CA SER A 114 -7.00 -28.61 12.25
C SER A 114 -7.67 -28.95 13.57
N ILE A 115 -8.96 -28.67 13.69
CA ILE A 115 -9.78 -29.08 14.84
C ILE A 115 -10.36 -30.45 14.57
N THR A 116 -10.86 -30.69 13.37
CA THR A 116 -11.33 -31.96 12.89
C THR A 116 -10.83 -32.19 11.46
N ASP A 117 -11.09 -33.37 10.88
CA ASP A 117 -10.69 -33.64 9.49
C ASP A 117 -11.33 -32.69 8.49
N ASN A 118 -12.46 -32.06 8.83
CA ASN A 118 -13.22 -31.17 7.97
C ASN A 118 -13.21 -29.72 8.43
N LEU A 119 -12.61 -29.40 9.58
CA LEU A 119 -12.60 -28.06 10.14
C LEU A 119 -11.18 -27.62 10.45
N MET A 120 -10.79 -26.53 9.82
CA MET A 120 -9.51 -25.87 10.07
C MET A 120 -9.75 -24.49 10.63
N LEU A 121 -8.99 -24.09 11.62
CA LEU A 121 -8.96 -22.73 12.16
C LEU A 121 -7.60 -22.11 11.91
N GLU A 122 -7.59 -20.82 11.58
CA GLU A 122 -6.36 -20.08 11.41
C GLU A 122 -6.50 -18.72 12.09
N PRO A 123 -6.08 -18.59 13.35
CA PRO A 123 -5.99 -17.28 13.96
C PRO A 123 -4.92 -16.46 13.27
N GLN A 124 -5.22 -15.19 13.02
CA GLN A 124 -4.33 -14.26 12.34
C GLN A 124 -4.24 -12.97 13.14
N LEU A 125 -3.06 -12.38 13.12
CA LEU A 125 -2.79 -11.08 13.69
C LEU A 125 -2.21 -10.19 12.60
N HIS A 126 -2.74 -8.97 12.47
CA HIS A 126 -2.22 -8.00 11.54
C HIS A 126 -1.99 -6.68 12.27
N TYR A 127 -0.81 -6.14 12.16
CA TYR A 127 -0.44 -4.87 12.75
C TYR A 127 0.21 -3.97 11.71
N THR A 128 -0.21 -2.72 11.65
CA THR A 128 0.32 -1.76 10.69
C THR A 128 0.77 -0.50 11.44
N TRP A 129 1.99 -0.06 11.13
CA TRP A 129 2.55 1.22 11.55
C TRP A 129 2.62 2.13 10.35
N GLN A 130 2.26 3.38 10.52
CA GLN A 130 2.42 4.35 9.46
C GLN A 130 2.70 5.73 10.03
N GLY A 131 3.40 6.55 9.25
CA GLY A 131 3.76 7.89 9.64
C GLY A 131 4.07 8.77 8.44
N LEU A 132 4.15 10.03 8.72
CA LEU A 132 4.48 11.06 7.74
C LEU A 132 5.78 11.76 8.12
#